data_136068927f35575cdfbb17aa474ac8bd
#
_entry.id   136068927f35575cdfbb17aa474ac8bd
#
_cell.length_a   1.000
_cell.length_b   1.000
_cell.length_c   1.000
_cell.angle_alpha   90.00
_cell.angle_beta   90.00
_cell.angle_gamma   90.00
#
_symmetry.space_group_name_H-M   'P 1'
#
loop_
_entity.id
_entity.type
_entity.pdbx_description
1 polymer ?
#
loop_
_entity_poly.entity_id
_entity_poly.type
_entity_poly.pdbx_seq_one_letter_code
_entity_poly.pdbx_strand_id
1 'polypeptide(L)'
;MLSYYLMKIDVLLSGDLEEVAGLSQDLSSAGVDGLFTYEGKSDVFFPLVRAGEVTDCKLYTNVAIAIPRSPMHLAYQSWDLQRLSKGKFALGIGSQIRPHIENRYGSVWDSPLGQMRETIEATKAIFNSWHTRSKLDFVGKWTRHTLSSRMLTPAPLPCEPPPIWLAALGPKMTALAGEVADGLLVHPFTSQSHLEIHTIPNLSSGFTKRNGSAEDFVVTVGAIVGVHDGSEESKLKSEMTVRSLLGFYGSTPAYKPVLETHGWGDLQPILRQLTKEGKWDQLGSVFDSNQVSTLSVVGTPSEVGAELTRRFSGIADRLALSIPQGIQPNDLSLLIDSIDR
;
A
#
# COMPACT_ATOMS: atom_id res chain seq x y z
N MET A 1 21.60 -11.82 -9.70
CA MET A 1 21.53 -10.94 -10.89
C MET A 1 20.32 -10.06 -10.65
N LEU A 2 20.53 -8.82 -10.22
CA LEU A 2 19.43 -7.86 -10.04
C LEU A 2 18.90 -7.56 -11.44
N SER A 3 17.71 -8.03 -11.75
CA SER A 3 17.00 -7.63 -12.95
C SER A 3 16.74 -6.12 -12.81
N TYR A 4 17.23 -5.32 -13.74
CA TYR A 4 16.85 -3.91 -13.86
C TYR A 4 15.41 -3.86 -14.36
N TYR A 5 14.46 -4.21 -13.50
CA TYR A 5 13.07 -3.89 -13.78
C TYR A 5 12.91 -2.38 -13.64
N LEU A 6 12.35 -1.76 -14.66
CA LEU A 6 11.94 -0.36 -14.64
C LEU A 6 10.98 -0.14 -13.46
N MET A 7 11.33 0.76 -12.53
CA MET A 7 10.51 1.09 -11.36
C MET A 7 9.14 1.63 -11.80
N LYS A 8 8.07 1.00 -11.36
CA LYS A 8 6.70 1.36 -11.73
C LYS A 8 6.16 2.45 -10.82
N ILE A 9 5.38 3.37 -11.39
CA ILE A 9 4.80 4.50 -10.66
C ILE A 9 3.30 4.33 -10.53
N ASP A 10 2.86 4.29 -9.30
CA ASP A 10 1.45 4.13 -8.94
C ASP A 10 0.97 5.35 -8.16
N VAL A 11 -0.27 5.75 -8.41
CA VAL A 11 -0.88 6.92 -7.78
C VAL A 11 -2.13 6.53 -7.02
N LEU A 12 -2.33 7.18 -5.87
CA LEU A 12 -3.54 7.05 -5.08
C LEU A 12 -4.74 7.55 -5.86
N LEU A 13 -5.70 6.66 -6.08
CA LEU A 13 -6.99 6.98 -6.64
C LEU A 13 -7.93 7.43 -5.50
N SER A 14 -8.15 8.74 -5.40
CA SER A 14 -8.99 9.36 -4.40
C SER A 14 -9.99 10.30 -5.07
N GLY A 15 -11.22 10.29 -4.58
CA GLY A 15 -12.32 11.10 -5.11
C GLY A 15 -13.66 10.46 -4.80
N ASP A 16 -14.73 11.15 -5.11
CA ASP A 16 -16.07 10.60 -5.01
C ASP A 16 -16.29 9.56 -6.12
N LEU A 17 -17.09 8.54 -5.83
CA LEU A 17 -17.25 7.37 -6.71
C LEU A 17 -17.72 7.73 -8.12
N GLU A 18 -18.47 8.83 -8.25
CA GLU A 18 -18.94 9.38 -9.52
C GLU A 18 -17.80 9.91 -10.41
N GLU A 19 -16.75 10.46 -9.80
CA GLU A 19 -15.63 11.11 -10.49
C GLU A 19 -14.48 10.16 -10.81
N VAL A 20 -14.40 9.03 -10.12
CA VAL A 20 -13.29 8.08 -10.17
C VAL A 20 -12.98 7.61 -11.60
N ALA A 21 -13.98 7.37 -12.44
CA ALA A 21 -13.74 6.90 -13.81
C ALA A 21 -12.99 7.94 -14.64
N GLY A 22 -13.40 9.22 -14.59
CA GLY A 22 -12.71 10.31 -15.28
C GLY A 22 -11.29 10.50 -14.75
N LEU A 23 -11.13 10.57 -13.42
CA LEU A 23 -9.82 10.69 -12.78
C LEU A 23 -8.89 9.53 -13.16
N SER A 24 -9.41 8.31 -13.25
CA SER A 24 -8.62 7.14 -13.65
C SER A 24 -8.12 7.25 -15.09
N GLN A 25 -8.93 7.78 -16.00
CA GLN A 25 -8.52 8.04 -17.39
C GLN A 25 -7.44 9.12 -17.47
N ASP A 26 -7.60 10.21 -16.72
CA ASP A 26 -6.62 11.30 -16.68
C ASP A 26 -5.27 10.82 -16.14
N LEU A 27 -5.26 10.09 -15.01
CA LEU A 27 -4.05 9.50 -14.43
C LEU A 27 -3.39 8.48 -15.38
N SER A 28 -4.19 7.61 -16.00
CA SER A 28 -3.69 6.65 -16.98
C SER A 28 -3.06 7.36 -18.19
N SER A 29 -3.68 8.42 -18.67
CA SER A 29 -3.17 9.23 -19.79
C SER A 29 -1.89 9.98 -19.44
N ALA A 30 -1.70 10.32 -18.15
CA ALA A 30 -0.46 10.90 -17.65
C ALA A 30 0.71 9.89 -17.56
N GLY A 31 0.46 8.61 -17.81
CA GLY A 31 1.50 7.57 -17.88
C GLY A 31 1.75 6.79 -16.59
N VAL A 32 0.83 6.78 -15.62
CA VAL A 32 0.95 5.96 -14.41
C VAL A 32 0.85 4.46 -14.76
N ASP A 33 1.64 3.64 -14.06
CA ASP A 33 1.62 2.19 -14.23
C ASP A 33 0.52 1.51 -13.39
N GLY A 34 0.08 2.15 -12.31
CA GLY A 34 -0.95 1.59 -11.44
C GLY A 34 -1.75 2.61 -10.65
N LEU A 35 -2.93 2.18 -10.25
CA LEU A 35 -3.85 2.94 -9.40
C LEU A 35 -4.17 2.12 -8.16
N PHE A 36 -4.11 2.76 -7.00
CA PHE A 36 -4.43 2.11 -5.74
C PHE A 36 -5.42 2.89 -4.89
N THR A 37 -6.13 2.17 -4.06
CA THR A 37 -7.07 2.74 -3.09
C THR A 37 -6.71 2.32 -1.67
N TYR A 38 -7.13 3.09 -0.69
CA TYR A 38 -7.06 2.69 0.72
C TYR A 38 -8.44 2.72 1.38
N GLU A 39 -8.58 1.97 2.45
CA GLU A 39 -9.83 1.92 3.20
C GLU A 39 -9.94 3.11 4.15
N GLY A 40 -10.60 4.16 3.72
CA GLY A 40 -10.76 5.43 4.43
C GLY A 40 -12.22 5.82 4.64
N LYS A 41 -12.68 6.78 3.86
CA LYS A 41 -14.07 7.29 3.91
C LYS A 41 -15.03 6.44 3.06
N SER A 42 -14.51 5.67 2.10
CA SER A 42 -15.25 4.83 1.17
C SER A 42 -14.75 3.39 1.21
N ASP A 43 -15.54 2.47 0.65
CA ASP A 43 -15.08 1.10 0.45
C ASP A 43 -13.88 1.06 -0.49
N VAL A 44 -12.94 0.17 -0.20
CA VAL A 44 -11.65 0.11 -0.90
C VAL A 44 -11.75 -0.52 -2.30
N PHE A 45 -12.80 -1.30 -2.59
CA PHE A 45 -12.93 -2.05 -3.86
C PHE A 45 -13.75 -1.30 -4.92
N PHE A 46 -14.81 -0.57 -4.54
CA PHE A 46 -15.69 0.07 -5.52
C PHE A 46 -14.99 1.07 -6.45
N PRO A 47 -14.08 1.94 -5.99
CA PRO A 47 -13.36 2.80 -6.91
C PRO A 47 -12.51 2.01 -7.92
N LEU A 48 -11.94 0.86 -7.53
CA LEU A 48 -11.15 0.01 -8.42
C LEU A 48 -12.02 -0.68 -9.50
N VAL A 49 -13.29 -0.97 -9.21
CA VAL A 49 -14.24 -1.43 -10.23
C VAL A 49 -14.41 -0.37 -11.31
N ARG A 50 -14.65 0.89 -10.90
CA ARG A 50 -14.80 2.02 -11.84
C ARG A 50 -13.54 2.28 -12.67
N ALA A 51 -12.36 2.19 -12.04
CA ALA A 51 -11.08 2.32 -12.73
C ALA A 51 -10.85 1.18 -13.74
N GLY A 52 -11.17 -0.05 -13.36
CA GLY A 52 -10.98 -1.25 -14.20
C GLY A 52 -11.84 -1.28 -15.47
N GLU A 53 -12.94 -0.51 -15.50
CA GLU A 53 -13.77 -0.36 -16.69
C GLU A 53 -13.14 0.54 -17.75
N VAL A 54 -12.25 1.47 -17.37
CA VAL A 54 -11.81 2.58 -18.21
C VAL A 54 -10.29 2.68 -18.38
N THR A 55 -9.49 1.86 -17.65
CA THR A 55 -8.03 1.88 -17.76
C THR A 55 -7.45 0.47 -17.88
N ASP A 56 -6.23 0.41 -18.40
CA ASP A 56 -5.40 -0.80 -18.41
C ASP A 56 -4.29 -0.78 -17.34
N CYS A 57 -4.34 0.12 -16.37
CA CYS A 57 -3.39 0.21 -15.27
C CYS A 57 -3.44 -1.03 -14.35
N LYS A 58 -2.35 -1.31 -13.64
CA LYS A 58 -2.37 -2.22 -12.49
C LYS A 58 -3.30 -1.63 -11.42
N LEU A 59 -4.21 -2.43 -10.89
CA LEU A 59 -5.13 -2.01 -9.84
C LEU A 59 -4.82 -2.78 -8.55
N TYR A 60 -4.83 -2.10 -7.41
CA TYR A 60 -4.65 -2.80 -6.13
C TYR A 60 -5.21 -2.04 -4.94
N THR A 61 -5.51 -2.76 -3.89
CA THR A 61 -5.85 -2.16 -2.59
C THR A 61 -4.56 -1.91 -1.80
N ASN A 62 -4.43 -0.72 -1.19
CA ASN A 62 -3.29 -0.37 -0.34
C ASN A 62 -3.75 0.39 0.92
N VAL A 63 -4.55 -0.23 1.78
CA VAL A 63 -4.89 -1.66 1.85
C VAL A 63 -6.37 -1.90 2.11
N ALA A 64 -6.87 -3.10 1.78
CA ALA A 64 -8.08 -3.63 2.37
C ALA A 64 -7.79 -4.13 3.80
N ILE A 65 -8.59 -3.73 4.79
CA ILE A 65 -8.41 -4.16 6.17
C ILE A 65 -8.92 -5.60 6.31
N ALA A 66 -8.00 -6.55 6.57
CA ALA A 66 -8.27 -7.96 6.43
C ALA A 66 -8.98 -8.60 7.64
N ILE A 67 -8.57 -8.25 8.88
CA ILE A 67 -9.06 -8.94 10.11
C ILE A 67 -10.59 -8.97 10.23
N PRO A 68 -11.34 -7.89 9.91
CA PRO A 68 -12.80 -7.92 10.00
C PRO A 68 -13.47 -8.59 8.79
N ARG A 69 -12.72 -8.98 7.75
CA ARG A 69 -13.25 -9.58 6.53
C ARG A 69 -13.04 -11.10 6.50
N SER A 70 -14.06 -11.82 6.04
CA SER A 70 -13.87 -13.24 5.72
C SER A 70 -12.93 -13.40 4.52
N PRO A 71 -12.00 -14.38 4.54
CA PRO A 71 -11.21 -14.76 3.36
C PRO A 71 -12.08 -15.05 2.12
N MET A 72 -13.29 -15.56 2.31
CA MET A 72 -14.22 -15.80 1.22
C MET A 72 -14.71 -14.50 0.56
N HIS A 73 -15.00 -13.46 1.34
CA HIS A 73 -15.37 -12.15 0.79
C HIS A 73 -14.20 -11.51 0.06
N LEU A 74 -13.00 -11.54 0.63
CA LEU A 74 -11.79 -11.06 -0.04
C LEU A 74 -11.57 -11.81 -1.36
N ALA A 75 -11.81 -13.13 -1.36
CA ALA A 75 -11.65 -13.95 -2.56
C ALA A 75 -12.64 -13.56 -3.67
N TYR A 76 -13.93 -13.39 -3.38
CA TYR A 76 -14.90 -12.96 -4.40
C TYR A 76 -14.56 -11.59 -4.98
N GLN A 77 -14.30 -10.59 -4.11
CA GLN A 77 -13.95 -9.23 -4.54
C GLN A 77 -12.71 -9.21 -5.43
N SER A 78 -11.71 -9.98 -5.04
CA SER A 78 -10.44 -10.08 -5.80
C SER A 78 -10.60 -10.82 -7.12
N TRP A 79 -11.42 -11.88 -7.15
CA TRP A 79 -11.67 -12.68 -8.34
C TRP A 79 -12.38 -11.87 -9.42
N ASP A 80 -13.38 -11.10 -9.02
CA ASP A 80 -14.13 -10.25 -9.94
C ASP A 80 -13.27 -9.10 -10.47
N LEU A 81 -12.47 -8.45 -9.62
CA LEU A 81 -11.52 -7.41 -10.02
C LEU A 81 -10.40 -7.95 -10.92
N GLN A 82 -9.88 -9.15 -10.65
CA GLN A 82 -8.88 -9.80 -11.51
C GLN A 82 -9.43 -10.09 -12.90
N ARG A 83 -10.69 -10.53 -12.97
CA ARG A 83 -11.38 -10.73 -14.25
C ARG A 83 -11.61 -9.43 -14.99
N LEU A 84 -12.13 -8.40 -14.31
CA LEU A 84 -12.42 -7.08 -14.87
C LEU A 84 -11.15 -6.41 -15.40
N SER A 85 -10.07 -6.45 -14.62
CA SER A 85 -8.77 -5.86 -14.97
C SER A 85 -7.93 -6.75 -15.91
N LYS A 86 -8.48 -7.88 -16.41
CA LYS A 86 -7.78 -8.79 -17.32
C LYS A 86 -6.43 -9.28 -16.77
N GLY A 87 -6.40 -9.63 -15.47
CA GLY A 87 -5.20 -10.13 -14.80
C GLY A 87 -4.33 -9.04 -14.14
N LYS A 88 -4.77 -7.79 -14.12
CA LYS A 88 -4.00 -6.66 -13.58
C LYS A 88 -4.41 -6.22 -12.17
N PHE A 89 -5.12 -7.04 -11.41
CA PHE A 89 -5.43 -6.76 -10.02
C PHE A 89 -4.43 -7.41 -9.05
N ALA A 90 -4.19 -6.78 -7.91
CA ALA A 90 -3.53 -7.38 -6.75
C ALA A 90 -4.32 -7.06 -5.47
N LEU A 91 -4.48 -8.06 -4.60
CA LEU A 91 -5.12 -7.88 -3.32
C LEU A 91 -4.08 -7.42 -2.27
N GLY A 92 -4.02 -6.13 -2.02
CA GLY A 92 -3.22 -5.58 -0.92
C GLY A 92 -4.01 -5.56 0.38
N ILE A 93 -3.51 -6.22 1.41
CA ILE A 93 -4.18 -6.36 2.71
C ILE A 93 -3.32 -5.89 3.86
N GLY A 94 -3.97 -5.44 4.94
CA GLY A 94 -3.32 -5.03 6.18
C GLY A 94 -4.15 -5.37 7.41
N SER A 95 -3.48 -5.48 8.56
CA SER A 95 -4.13 -5.83 9.83
C SER A 95 -4.90 -4.66 10.47
N GLN A 96 -4.60 -3.43 10.11
CA GLN A 96 -4.99 -2.23 10.86
C GLN A 96 -4.42 -2.26 12.30
N ILE A 97 -4.89 -1.42 13.20
CA ILE A 97 -4.52 -1.37 14.61
C ILE A 97 -5.70 -1.79 15.49
N ARG A 98 -5.39 -2.32 16.67
CA ARG A 98 -6.37 -2.90 17.61
C ARG A 98 -7.59 -2.01 17.88
N PRO A 99 -7.45 -0.69 18.19
CA PRO A 99 -8.62 0.15 18.46
C PRO A 99 -9.61 0.26 17.29
N HIS A 100 -9.12 0.26 16.05
CA HIS A 100 -9.99 0.27 14.88
C HIS A 100 -10.69 -1.07 14.69
N ILE A 101 -9.97 -2.19 14.86
CA ILE A 101 -10.56 -3.52 14.72
C ILE A 101 -11.69 -3.73 15.74
N GLU A 102 -11.42 -3.42 17.00
CA GLU A 102 -12.39 -3.64 18.08
C GLU A 102 -13.52 -2.61 18.10
N ASN A 103 -13.21 -1.30 17.95
CA ASN A 103 -14.18 -0.24 18.21
C ASN A 103 -14.82 0.36 16.95
N ARG A 104 -14.21 0.18 15.75
CA ARG A 104 -14.78 0.66 14.48
C ARG A 104 -15.39 -0.49 13.67
N TYR A 105 -14.71 -1.63 13.62
CA TYR A 105 -15.16 -2.78 12.83
C TYR A 105 -15.91 -3.84 13.65
N GLY A 106 -15.91 -3.74 14.99
CA GLY A 106 -16.60 -4.68 15.88
C GLY A 106 -16.06 -6.12 15.77
N SER A 107 -14.77 -6.27 15.44
CA SER A 107 -14.13 -7.56 15.22
C SER A 107 -13.12 -7.89 16.33
N VAL A 108 -12.67 -9.14 16.38
CA VAL A 108 -11.77 -9.65 17.43
C VAL A 108 -10.32 -9.44 17.03
N TRP A 109 -9.56 -8.75 17.90
CA TRP A 109 -8.12 -8.65 17.83
C TRP A 109 -7.48 -9.68 18.78
N ASP A 110 -7.02 -10.80 18.24
CA ASP A 110 -6.35 -11.86 19.01
C ASP A 110 -4.84 -11.87 18.72
N SER A 111 -4.44 -12.50 17.65
CA SER A 111 -3.06 -12.61 17.20
C SER A 111 -2.94 -12.05 15.79
N PRO A 112 -2.64 -10.74 15.61
CA PRO A 112 -2.68 -10.13 14.28
C PRO A 112 -1.73 -10.81 13.29
N LEU A 113 -0.57 -11.26 13.74
CA LEU A 113 0.37 -12.00 12.88
C LEU A 113 -0.21 -13.35 12.43
N GLY A 114 -0.80 -14.10 13.36
CA GLY A 114 -1.46 -15.38 13.04
C GLY A 114 -2.72 -15.20 12.20
N GLN A 115 -3.55 -14.20 12.52
CA GLN A 115 -4.75 -13.88 11.77
C GLN A 115 -4.41 -13.47 10.31
N MET A 116 -3.37 -12.65 10.11
CA MET A 116 -2.94 -12.27 8.76
C MET A 116 -2.38 -13.43 7.97
N ARG A 117 -1.56 -14.30 8.60
CA ARG A 117 -1.08 -15.54 7.98
C ARG A 117 -2.26 -16.39 7.49
N GLU A 118 -3.18 -16.68 8.40
CA GLU A 118 -4.32 -17.55 8.09
C GLU A 118 -5.23 -16.93 7.02
N THR A 119 -5.44 -15.61 7.05
CA THR A 119 -6.21 -14.92 6.00
C THR A 119 -5.57 -15.10 4.63
N ILE A 120 -4.24 -14.96 4.51
CA ILE A 120 -3.53 -15.15 3.24
C ILE A 120 -3.63 -16.59 2.78
N GLU A 121 -3.32 -17.54 3.66
CA GLU A 121 -3.33 -18.98 3.33
C GLU A 121 -4.74 -19.47 2.95
N ALA A 122 -5.76 -19.04 3.70
CA ALA A 122 -7.15 -19.34 3.40
C ALA A 122 -7.61 -18.77 2.04
N THR A 123 -7.25 -17.49 1.77
CA THR A 123 -7.60 -16.85 0.50
C THR A 123 -6.91 -17.54 -0.68
N LYS A 124 -5.62 -17.88 -0.54
CA LYS A 124 -4.88 -18.67 -1.54
C LYS A 124 -5.50 -20.06 -1.77
N ALA A 125 -5.92 -20.74 -0.70
CA ALA A 125 -6.61 -22.03 -0.82
C ALA A 125 -7.94 -21.91 -1.57
N ILE A 126 -8.71 -20.84 -1.33
CA ILE A 126 -9.94 -20.55 -2.06
C ILE A 126 -9.64 -20.29 -3.54
N PHE A 127 -8.66 -19.42 -3.84
CA PHE A 127 -8.24 -19.13 -5.22
C PHE A 127 -7.81 -20.40 -5.97
N ASN A 128 -6.97 -21.22 -5.33
CA ASN A 128 -6.52 -22.47 -5.91
C ASN A 128 -7.69 -23.42 -6.20
N SER A 129 -8.61 -23.58 -5.24
CA SER A 129 -9.80 -24.41 -5.43
C SER A 129 -10.64 -23.94 -6.62
N TRP A 130 -10.85 -22.64 -6.78
CA TRP A 130 -11.63 -22.08 -7.88
C TRP A 130 -10.92 -22.18 -9.22
N HIS A 131 -9.61 -21.97 -9.25
CA HIS A 131 -8.81 -21.98 -10.47
C HIS A 131 -8.63 -23.40 -11.02
N THR A 132 -8.27 -24.35 -10.15
CA THR A 132 -7.99 -25.75 -10.51
C THR A 132 -9.21 -26.69 -10.46
N ARG A 133 -10.35 -26.18 -9.96
CA ARG A 133 -11.55 -27.01 -9.70
C ARG A 133 -11.33 -28.10 -8.66
N SER A 134 -10.33 -27.96 -7.81
CA SER A 134 -10.07 -28.88 -6.71
C SER A 134 -11.04 -28.67 -5.55
N LYS A 135 -11.13 -29.67 -4.66
CA LYS A 135 -11.92 -29.57 -3.42
C LYS A 135 -11.34 -28.46 -2.53
N LEU A 136 -12.21 -27.57 -2.05
CA LEU A 136 -11.83 -26.62 -1.02
C LEU A 136 -11.78 -27.32 0.34
N ASP A 137 -10.60 -27.31 0.97
CA ASP A 137 -10.38 -27.94 2.28
C ASP A 137 -9.33 -27.15 3.06
N PHE A 138 -9.77 -26.08 3.72
CA PHE A 138 -8.93 -25.25 4.59
C PHE A 138 -9.54 -25.18 5.98
N VAL A 139 -8.75 -25.56 7.02
CA VAL A 139 -9.13 -25.51 8.42
C VAL A 139 -8.04 -24.81 9.19
N GLY A 140 -8.29 -23.57 9.63
CA GLY A 140 -7.42 -22.77 10.44
C GLY A 140 -7.92 -22.65 11.89
N LYS A 141 -7.25 -21.79 12.65
CA LYS A 141 -7.66 -21.45 14.02
C LYS A 141 -8.85 -20.49 14.04
N TRP A 142 -8.87 -19.53 13.14
CA TRP A 142 -9.85 -18.43 13.09
C TRP A 142 -10.89 -18.60 11.99
N THR A 143 -10.56 -19.33 10.91
CA THR A 143 -11.48 -19.54 9.81
C THR A 143 -11.51 -20.98 9.32
N ARG A 144 -12.64 -21.37 8.72
CA ARG A 144 -12.81 -22.70 8.12
C ARG A 144 -13.54 -22.59 6.80
N HIS A 145 -12.94 -23.12 5.74
CA HIS A 145 -13.47 -23.11 4.38
C HIS A 145 -13.40 -24.52 3.80
N THR A 146 -14.47 -25.29 3.98
CA THR A 146 -14.55 -26.72 3.54
C THR A 146 -15.81 -27.00 2.72
N LEU A 147 -16.62 -25.96 2.48
CA LEU A 147 -17.82 -26.05 1.68
C LEU A 147 -17.65 -25.31 0.37
N SER A 148 -17.72 -26.03 -0.73
CA SER A 148 -17.84 -25.47 -2.07
C SER A 148 -18.95 -26.20 -2.82
N SER A 149 -19.71 -25.49 -3.64
CA SER A 149 -20.69 -26.07 -4.52
C SER A 149 -20.54 -25.50 -5.92
N ARG A 150 -20.96 -26.27 -6.93
CA ARG A 150 -20.88 -25.84 -8.33
C ARG A 150 -21.60 -24.50 -8.58
N MET A 151 -22.68 -24.24 -7.85
CA MET A 151 -23.48 -23.01 -7.99
C MET A 151 -22.80 -21.78 -7.36
N LEU A 152 -21.93 -21.98 -6.35
CA LEU A 152 -21.28 -20.90 -5.60
C LEU A 152 -19.81 -20.72 -5.98
N THR A 153 -19.28 -21.55 -6.88
CA THR A 153 -17.90 -21.49 -7.33
C THR A 153 -17.82 -20.69 -8.64
N PRO A 154 -17.09 -19.56 -8.68
CA PRO A 154 -16.93 -18.77 -9.89
C PRO A 154 -16.29 -19.57 -11.02
N ALA A 155 -16.50 -19.15 -12.27
CA ALA A 155 -15.75 -19.71 -13.40
C ALA A 155 -14.24 -19.45 -13.22
N PRO A 156 -13.35 -20.36 -13.66
CA PRO A 156 -11.91 -20.10 -13.67
C PRO A 156 -11.58 -18.78 -14.36
N LEU A 157 -10.52 -18.14 -13.92
CA LEU A 157 -9.98 -16.96 -14.60
C LEU A 157 -9.28 -17.38 -15.89
N PRO A 158 -9.28 -16.53 -16.92
CA PRO A 158 -8.45 -16.73 -18.11
C PRO A 158 -6.96 -16.37 -17.86
N CYS A 159 -6.60 -15.99 -16.65
CA CYS A 159 -5.29 -15.60 -16.17
C CYS A 159 -5.05 -16.20 -14.78
N GLU A 160 -3.84 -16.04 -14.26
CA GLU A 160 -3.53 -16.45 -12.89
C GLU A 160 -4.41 -15.77 -11.84
N PRO A 161 -4.67 -16.42 -10.70
CA PRO A 161 -5.33 -15.80 -9.56
C PRO A 161 -4.60 -14.50 -9.11
N PRO A 162 -5.33 -13.55 -8.49
CA PRO A 162 -4.71 -12.30 -8.07
C PRO A 162 -3.62 -12.55 -7.01
N PRO A 163 -2.43 -11.93 -7.14
CA PRO A 163 -1.41 -11.98 -6.10
C PRO A 163 -1.91 -11.26 -4.84
N ILE A 164 -1.47 -11.74 -3.67
CA ILE A 164 -1.78 -11.14 -2.38
C ILE A 164 -0.54 -10.42 -1.85
N TRP A 165 -0.65 -9.10 -1.68
CA TRP A 165 0.40 -8.25 -1.12
C TRP A 165 0.08 -7.90 0.33
N LEU A 166 1.06 -8.04 1.22
CA LEU A 166 0.87 -7.77 2.64
C LEU A 166 1.49 -6.44 3.03
N ALA A 167 0.70 -5.56 3.62
CA ALA A 167 1.24 -4.36 4.24
C ALA A 167 1.91 -4.70 5.57
N ALA A 168 3.15 -4.28 5.70
CA ALA A 168 3.92 -4.50 6.90
C ALA A 168 4.73 -3.28 7.30
N LEU A 169 4.88 -3.09 8.61
CA LEU A 169 5.68 -2.03 9.21
C LEU A 169 6.72 -2.58 10.17
N GLY A 170 6.32 -3.49 11.04
CA GLY A 170 7.21 -4.08 12.03
C GLY A 170 7.91 -5.35 11.54
N PRO A 171 9.03 -5.74 12.17
CA PRO A 171 9.90 -6.81 11.67
C PRO A 171 9.19 -8.15 11.48
N LYS A 172 8.31 -8.54 12.40
CA LYS A 172 7.60 -9.83 12.30
C LYS A 172 6.58 -9.88 11.15
N MET A 173 5.87 -8.77 10.91
CA MET A 173 4.91 -8.70 9.80
C MET A 173 5.62 -8.62 8.45
N THR A 174 6.76 -7.92 8.39
CA THR A 174 7.61 -7.86 7.20
C THR A 174 8.20 -9.23 6.86
N ALA A 175 8.68 -9.98 7.88
CA ALA A 175 9.13 -11.35 7.66
C ALA A 175 7.97 -12.27 7.21
N LEU A 176 6.77 -12.09 7.77
CA LEU A 176 5.58 -12.83 7.33
C LEU A 176 5.24 -12.54 5.87
N ALA A 177 5.37 -11.29 5.41
CA ALA A 177 5.17 -10.95 4.00
C ALA A 177 6.11 -11.78 3.10
N GLY A 178 7.39 -11.82 3.41
CA GLY A 178 8.37 -12.64 2.69
C GLY A 178 8.06 -14.13 2.70
N GLU A 179 7.49 -14.63 3.80
CA GLU A 179 7.20 -16.06 3.97
C GLU A 179 5.96 -16.51 3.16
N VAL A 180 4.83 -15.77 3.22
CA VAL A 180 3.54 -16.28 2.73
C VAL A 180 2.85 -15.40 1.68
N ALA A 181 3.24 -14.13 1.53
CA ALA A 181 2.62 -13.20 0.57
C ALA A 181 3.33 -13.22 -0.79
N ASP A 182 2.75 -12.56 -1.79
CA ASP A 182 3.29 -12.42 -3.14
C ASP A 182 3.90 -11.02 -3.36
N GLY A 183 3.83 -10.16 -2.35
CA GLY A 183 4.44 -8.85 -2.33
C GLY A 183 4.35 -8.19 -0.97
N LEU A 184 5.15 -7.13 -0.81
CA LEU A 184 5.20 -6.27 0.36
C LEU A 184 4.70 -4.87 0.00
N LEU A 185 3.78 -4.34 0.80
CA LEU A 185 3.36 -2.95 0.76
C LEU A 185 4.01 -2.21 1.94
N VAL A 186 4.93 -1.32 1.66
CA VAL A 186 5.60 -0.49 2.67
C VAL A 186 4.83 0.81 2.84
N HIS A 187 4.53 1.16 4.09
CA HIS A 187 3.82 2.40 4.41
C HIS A 187 4.63 3.64 4.00
N PRO A 188 3.99 4.72 3.49
CA PRO A 188 4.70 5.91 3.02
C PRO A 188 5.45 6.69 4.11
N PHE A 189 5.12 6.50 5.40
CA PHE A 189 5.92 7.02 6.49
C PHE A 189 7.13 6.12 6.72
N THR A 190 8.13 6.27 5.86
CA THR A 190 9.39 5.53 5.86
C THR A 190 10.53 6.39 5.33
N SER A 191 11.75 5.88 5.34
CA SER A 191 12.92 6.51 4.75
C SER A 191 13.79 5.46 4.07
N GLN A 192 14.67 5.87 3.16
CA GLN A 192 15.65 4.99 2.54
C GLN A 192 16.44 4.21 3.60
N SER A 193 16.99 4.88 4.61
CA SER A 193 17.75 4.23 5.68
C SER A 193 16.93 3.20 6.46
N HIS A 194 15.64 3.50 6.73
CA HIS A 194 14.78 2.54 7.43
C HIS A 194 14.50 1.30 6.57
N LEU A 195 14.33 1.48 5.27
CA LEU A 195 14.18 0.36 4.33
C LEU A 195 15.42 -0.54 4.34
N GLU A 196 16.61 0.05 4.18
CA GLU A 196 17.88 -0.68 4.07
C GLU A 196 18.26 -1.38 5.38
N ILE A 197 18.08 -0.69 6.54
CA ILE A 197 18.51 -1.22 7.84
C ILE A 197 17.51 -2.23 8.42
N HIS A 198 16.21 -2.02 8.20
CA HIS A 198 15.17 -2.80 8.87
C HIS A 198 14.27 -3.58 7.92
N THR A 199 13.69 -2.93 6.90
CA THR A 199 12.66 -3.57 6.08
C THR A 199 13.22 -4.70 5.23
N ILE A 200 14.26 -4.43 4.44
CA ILE A 200 14.85 -5.43 3.52
C ILE A 200 15.46 -6.62 4.27
N PRO A 201 16.24 -6.46 5.37
CA PRO A 201 16.72 -7.60 6.13
C PRO A 201 15.61 -8.47 6.74
N ASN A 202 14.54 -7.87 7.25
CA ASN A 202 13.42 -8.62 7.77
C ASN A 202 12.65 -9.36 6.68
N LEU A 203 12.45 -8.74 5.52
CA LEU A 203 11.85 -9.39 4.35
C LEU A 203 12.68 -10.60 3.91
N SER A 204 14.00 -10.43 3.79
CA SER A 204 14.95 -11.51 3.45
C SER A 204 14.88 -12.67 4.45
N SER A 205 14.74 -12.37 5.75
CA SER A 205 14.50 -13.39 6.78
C SER A 205 13.20 -14.17 6.55
N GLY A 206 12.18 -13.54 5.98
CA GLY A 206 10.93 -14.22 5.58
C GLY A 206 11.14 -15.17 4.41
N PHE A 207 11.90 -14.75 3.41
CA PHE A 207 12.21 -15.58 2.24
C PHE A 207 12.90 -16.89 2.59
N THR A 208 13.72 -16.93 3.64
CA THR A 208 14.37 -18.18 4.09
C THR A 208 13.38 -19.24 4.58
N LYS A 209 12.13 -18.83 4.90
CA LYS A 209 11.06 -19.72 5.40
C LYS A 209 9.99 -19.99 4.34
N ARG A 210 10.11 -19.34 3.19
CA ARG A 210 9.14 -19.43 2.11
C ARG A 210 9.20 -20.81 1.45
N ASN A 211 8.03 -21.39 1.22
CA ASN A 211 7.89 -22.55 0.34
C ASN A 211 7.67 -22.06 -1.09
N GLY A 212 8.67 -22.25 -1.97
CA GLY A 212 8.61 -21.83 -3.37
C GLY A 212 9.47 -20.61 -3.71
N SER A 213 9.39 -20.16 -4.96
CA SER A 213 10.17 -19.04 -5.48
C SER A 213 9.70 -17.70 -4.91
N ALA A 214 10.62 -16.75 -4.81
CA ALA A 214 10.35 -15.33 -4.56
C ALA A 214 10.70 -14.47 -5.79
N GLU A 215 10.87 -15.07 -6.96
CA GLU A 215 11.31 -14.37 -8.18
C GLU A 215 10.32 -13.30 -8.63
N ASP A 216 9.01 -13.58 -8.50
CA ASP A 216 7.94 -12.65 -8.86
C ASP A 216 7.44 -11.81 -7.66
N PHE A 217 8.18 -11.81 -6.55
CA PHE A 217 7.79 -11.05 -5.37
C PHE A 217 7.94 -9.55 -5.60
N VAL A 218 6.87 -8.79 -5.35
CA VAL A 218 6.82 -7.36 -5.62
C VAL A 218 7.02 -6.55 -4.33
N VAL A 219 7.98 -5.64 -4.33
CA VAL A 219 8.16 -4.65 -3.26
C VAL A 219 7.59 -3.30 -3.71
N THR A 220 6.48 -2.90 -3.11
CA THR A 220 5.86 -1.59 -3.34
C THR A 220 6.19 -0.68 -2.15
N VAL A 221 6.87 0.43 -2.42
CA VAL A 221 7.21 1.41 -1.39
C VAL A 221 6.30 2.62 -1.51
N GLY A 222 5.60 2.96 -0.42
CA GLY A 222 4.87 4.20 -0.33
C GLY A 222 5.81 5.40 -0.20
N ALA A 223 5.52 6.50 -0.88
CA ALA A 223 6.26 7.75 -0.77
C ALA A 223 5.31 8.94 -0.57
N ILE A 224 5.61 9.79 0.42
CA ILE A 224 4.93 11.07 0.62
C ILE A 224 5.60 12.10 -0.28
N VAL A 225 4.82 12.69 -1.18
CA VAL A 225 5.31 13.59 -2.21
C VAL A 225 4.57 14.92 -2.17
N GLY A 226 5.30 16.03 -2.21
CA GLY A 226 4.79 17.36 -2.42
C GLY A 226 5.30 17.92 -3.74
N VAL A 227 4.38 18.29 -4.63
CA VAL A 227 4.73 18.88 -5.93
C VAL A 227 4.36 20.36 -5.96
N HIS A 228 5.21 21.21 -6.53
CA HIS A 228 4.96 22.63 -6.72
C HIS A 228 5.46 23.12 -8.09
N ASP A 229 4.91 24.22 -8.56
CA ASP A 229 5.22 24.83 -9.87
C ASP A 229 6.48 25.74 -9.85
N GLY A 230 7.20 25.79 -8.74
CA GLY A 230 8.36 26.66 -8.52
C GLY A 230 8.05 28.02 -7.89
N SER A 231 6.78 28.43 -7.78
CA SER A 231 6.39 29.63 -7.06
C SER A 231 6.51 29.44 -5.54
N GLU A 232 6.87 30.51 -4.81
CA GLU A 232 6.99 30.45 -3.34
C GLU A 232 5.68 30.10 -2.66
N GLU A 233 4.54 30.53 -3.21
CA GLU A 233 3.21 30.21 -2.69
C GLU A 233 2.90 28.71 -2.82
N SER A 234 3.11 28.14 -3.99
CA SER A 234 2.90 26.71 -4.27
C SER A 234 3.83 25.84 -3.44
N LYS A 235 5.10 26.24 -3.30
CA LYS A 235 6.09 25.56 -2.48
C LYS A 235 5.67 25.52 -1.01
N LEU A 236 5.30 26.68 -0.44
CA LEU A 236 4.87 26.77 0.96
C LEU A 236 3.64 25.89 1.21
N LYS A 237 2.66 25.95 0.33
CA LYS A 237 1.42 25.14 0.41
C LYS A 237 1.75 23.64 0.38
N SER A 238 2.60 23.22 -0.53
CA SER A 238 3.03 21.83 -0.67
C SER A 238 3.77 21.34 0.58
N GLU A 239 4.74 22.12 1.09
CA GLU A 239 5.46 21.80 2.33
C GLU A 239 4.53 21.70 3.55
N MET A 240 3.60 22.64 3.73
CA MET A 240 2.66 22.62 4.85
C MET A 240 1.79 21.37 4.82
N THR A 241 1.32 20.98 3.64
CA THR A 241 0.47 19.78 3.46
C THR A 241 1.25 18.50 3.77
N VAL A 242 2.48 18.40 3.28
CA VAL A 242 3.37 17.27 3.57
C VAL A 242 3.68 17.18 5.07
N ARG A 243 4.05 18.31 5.71
CA ARG A 243 4.32 18.37 7.15
C ARG A 243 3.13 17.92 8.00
N SER A 244 1.92 18.33 7.61
CA SER A 244 0.68 17.93 8.30
C SER A 244 0.47 16.41 8.20
N LEU A 245 0.72 15.81 7.04
CA LEU A 245 0.62 14.36 6.85
C LEU A 245 1.70 13.59 7.62
N LEU A 246 2.93 14.09 7.62
CA LEU A 246 4.01 13.53 8.45
C LEU A 246 3.66 13.58 9.94
N GLY A 247 3.12 14.70 10.40
CA GLY A 247 2.66 14.85 11.78
C GLY A 247 1.56 13.87 12.16
N PHE A 248 0.58 13.69 11.28
CA PHE A 248 -0.49 12.71 11.46
C PHE A 248 0.05 11.29 11.61
N TYR A 249 0.88 10.83 10.68
CA TYR A 249 1.47 9.50 10.75
C TYR A 249 2.42 9.35 11.94
N GLY A 250 3.33 10.30 12.14
CA GLY A 250 4.30 10.28 13.22
C GLY A 250 3.68 10.25 14.62
N SER A 251 2.42 10.70 14.76
CA SER A 251 1.67 10.62 16.03
C SER A 251 1.31 9.18 16.43
N THR A 252 1.27 8.27 15.48
CA THR A 252 0.88 6.86 15.69
C THR A 252 2.08 6.07 16.27
N PRO A 253 1.93 5.42 17.45
CA PRO A 253 3.04 4.71 18.09
C PRO A 253 3.70 3.63 17.22
N ALA A 254 2.95 3.00 16.33
CA ALA A 254 3.46 1.96 15.45
C ALA A 254 4.54 2.46 14.47
N TYR A 255 4.58 3.77 14.17
CA TYR A 255 5.57 4.37 13.26
C TYR A 255 6.81 4.93 13.98
N LYS A 256 6.85 4.88 15.32
CA LYS A 256 8.01 5.33 16.10
C LYS A 256 9.35 4.70 15.65
N PRO A 257 9.43 3.41 15.27
CA PRO A 257 10.68 2.80 14.80
C PRO A 257 11.31 3.53 13.59
N VAL A 258 10.51 4.13 12.71
CA VAL A 258 11.02 4.93 11.59
C VAL A 258 11.77 6.16 12.11
N LEU A 259 11.19 6.87 13.10
CA LEU A 259 11.83 8.02 13.74
C LEU A 259 13.08 7.58 14.52
N GLU A 260 13.03 6.46 15.22
CA GLU A 260 14.16 5.92 16.00
C GLU A 260 15.35 5.57 15.11
N THR A 261 15.15 5.15 13.87
CA THR A 261 16.23 4.92 12.89
C THR A 261 17.12 6.16 12.71
N HIS A 262 16.54 7.34 12.88
CA HIS A 262 17.23 8.63 12.73
C HIS A 262 17.57 9.32 14.06
N GLY A 263 17.31 8.68 15.20
CA GLY A 263 17.50 9.30 16.52
C GLY A 263 16.39 10.28 16.91
N TRP A 264 15.24 10.29 16.21
CA TRP A 264 14.13 11.22 16.42
C TRP A 264 12.95 10.61 17.19
N GLY A 265 13.19 9.52 17.92
CA GLY A 265 12.15 8.79 18.64
C GLY A 265 11.33 9.63 19.63
N ASP A 266 11.89 10.74 20.13
CA ASP A 266 11.24 11.66 21.06
C ASP A 266 10.13 12.52 20.41
N LEU A 267 10.09 12.61 19.07
CA LEU A 267 9.03 13.32 18.36
C LEU A 267 7.67 12.59 18.49
N GLN A 268 7.68 11.26 18.56
CA GLN A 268 6.44 10.48 18.59
C GLN A 268 5.55 10.79 19.81
N PRO A 269 6.03 10.83 21.07
CA PRO A 269 5.20 11.19 22.20
C PRO A 269 4.69 12.64 22.13
N ILE A 270 5.47 13.57 21.58
CA ILE A 270 5.06 14.97 21.37
C ILE A 270 3.87 15.02 20.40
N LEU A 271 4.02 14.41 19.23
CA LEU A 271 2.97 14.35 18.20
C LEU A 271 1.70 13.67 18.74
N ARG A 272 1.86 12.57 19.48
CA ARG A 272 0.74 11.87 20.12
C ARG A 272 0.02 12.75 21.14
N GLN A 273 0.74 13.54 21.91
CA GLN A 273 0.14 14.47 22.88
C GLN A 273 -0.69 15.55 22.17
N LEU A 274 -0.16 16.15 21.10
CA LEU A 274 -0.89 17.12 20.29
C LEU A 274 -2.19 16.55 19.72
N THR A 275 -2.18 15.30 19.22
CA THR A 275 -3.40 14.67 18.73
C THR A 275 -4.44 14.42 19.83
N LYS A 276 -4.02 14.04 21.04
CA LYS A 276 -4.91 13.87 22.20
C LYS A 276 -5.54 15.20 22.66
N GLU A 277 -4.81 16.30 22.49
CA GLU A 277 -5.28 17.65 22.80
C GLU A 277 -6.11 18.28 21.67
N GLY A 278 -6.27 17.59 20.55
CA GLY A 278 -6.99 18.11 19.38
C GLY A 278 -6.26 19.18 18.59
N LYS A 279 -4.96 19.38 18.83
CA LYS A 279 -4.11 20.39 18.21
C LYS A 279 -3.53 19.91 16.87
N TRP A 280 -4.39 19.54 15.95
CA TRP A 280 -4.03 18.95 14.65
C TRP A 280 -3.25 19.91 13.75
N ASP A 281 -3.52 21.19 13.84
CA ASP A 281 -2.86 22.28 13.12
C ASP A 281 -1.38 22.48 13.52
N GLN A 282 -1.00 22.02 14.70
CA GLN A 282 0.38 22.15 15.21
C GLN A 282 1.27 20.96 14.84
N LEU A 283 0.73 19.86 14.35
CA LEU A 283 1.51 18.64 14.07
C LEU A 283 2.65 18.88 13.08
N GLY A 284 2.39 19.66 12.02
CA GLY A 284 3.37 19.93 10.97
C GLY A 284 4.57 20.76 11.46
N SER A 285 4.39 21.60 12.50
CA SER A 285 5.45 22.44 13.04
C SER A 285 6.48 21.68 13.90
N VAL A 286 6.19 20.45 14.28
CA VAL A 286 7.10 19.61 15.09
C VAL A 286 8.32 19.17 14.29
N PHE A 287 8.19 19.02 12.97
CA PHE A 287 9.28 18.57 12.10
C PHE A 287 10.14 19.74 11.62
N ASP A 288 11.45 19.61 11.72
CA ASP A 288 12.40 20.48 11.03
C ASP A 288 12.54 20.14 9.54
N SER A 289 13.27 20.96 8.78
CA SER A 289 13.41 20.78 7.33
C SER A 289 14.20 19.52 6.95
N ASN A 290 15.17 19.11 7.78
CA ASN A 290 15.93 17.87 7.55
C ASN A 290 15.05 16.65 7.74
N GLN A 291 14.20 16.65 8.76
CA GLN A 291 13.25 15.57 9.03
C GLN A 291 12.21 15.43 7.90
N VAL A 292 11.69 16.57 7.44
CA VAL A 292 10.76 16.60 6.29
C VAL A 292 11.44 16.04 5.05
N SER A 293 12.62 16.54 4.69
CA SER A 293 13.35 16.09 3.49
C SER A 293 13.80 14.63 3.57
N THR A 294 13.96 14.06 4.76
CA THR A 294 14.29 12.63 4.95
C THR A 294 13.08 11.73 4.77
N LEU A 295 11.90 12.16 5.25
CA LEU A 295 10.68 11.34 5.29
C LEU A 295 9.72 11.59 4.11
N SER A 296 10.01 12.59 3.29
CA SER A 296 9.20 12.94 2.12
C SER A 296 10.07 13.49 0.99
N VAL A 297 9.45 13.71 -0.17
CA VAL A 297 10.09 14.39 -1.31
C VAL A 297 9.23 15.57 -1.70
N VAL A 298 9.79 16.79 -1.65
CA VAL A 298 9.10 18.02 -2.04
C VAL A 298 9.95 18.75 -3.07
N GLY A 299 9.35 19.14 -4.19
CA GLY A 299 10.05 19.81 -5.29
C GLY A 299 9.15 20.10 -6.48
N THR A 300 9.74 20.62 -7.53
CA THR A 300 9.14 20.63 -8.86
C THR A 300 8.97 19.19 -9.39
N PRO A 301 8.12 18.92 -10.37
CA PRO A 301 7.94 17.57 -10.91
C PRO A 301 9.27 16.87 -11.23
N SER A 302 10.20 17.56 -11.89
CA SER A 302 11.50 16.98 -12.27
C SER A 302 12.42 16.71 -11.07
N GLU A 303 12.44 17.61 -10.07
CA GLU A 303 13.22 17.40 -8.84
C GLU A 303 12.69 16.21 -8.05
N VAL A 304 11.37 16.08 -7.97
CA VAL A 304 10.72 14.95 -7.29
C VAL A 304 11.06 13.63 -7.97
N GLY A 305 10.94 13.55 -9.30
CA GLY A 305 11.26 12.31 -10.04
C GLY A 305 12.71 11.88 -9.87
N ALA A 306 13.66 12.82 -9.99
CA ALA A 306 15.08 12.55 -9.78
C ALA A 306 15.37 12.05 -8.35
N GLU A 307 14.77 12.67 -7.33
CA GLU A 307 14.98 12.28 -5.94
C GLU A 307 14.33 10.94 -5.59
N LEU A 308 13.16 10.63 -6.15
CA LEU A 308 12.53 9.31 -6.01
C LEU A 308 13.41 8.22 -6.63
N THR A 309 13.95 8.46 -7.82
CA THR A 309 14.91 7.54 -8.46
C THR A 309 16.12 7.32 -7.56
N ARG A 310 16.74 8.39 -7.09
CA ARG A 310 17.92 8.31 -6.22
C ARG A 310 17.70 7.49 -4.96
N ARG A 311 16.51 7.60 -4.33
CA ARG A 311 16.19 6.92 -3.05
C ARG A 311 15.80 5.47 -3.22
N PHE A 312 15.07 5.13 -4.27
CA PHE A 312 14.32 3.89 -4.31
C PHE A 312 14.73 2.95 -5.46
N SER A 313 15.59 3.41 -6.40
CA SER A 313 16.15 2.53 -7.42
C SER A 313 16.90 1.36 -6.80
N GLY A 314 16.59 0.14 -7.25
CA GLY A 314 17.15 -1.09 -6.70
C GLY A 314 16.57 -1.54 -5.35
N ILE A 315 15.62 -0.79 -4.77
CA ILE A 315 14.90 -1.16 -3.54
C ILE A 315 13.43 -1.48 -3.85
N ALA A 316 12.78 -0.66 -4.65
CA ALA A 316 11.36 -0.77 -4.97
C ALA A 316 11.13 -1.21 -6.41
N ASP A 317 10.24 -2.19 -6.61
CA ASP A 317 9.71 -2.52 -7.93
C ASP A 317 8.61 -1.51 -8.34
N ARG A 318 7.90 -0.96 -7.35
CA ARG A 318 6.83 0.00 -7.53
C ARG A 318 6.89 1.09 -6.46
N LEU A 319 6.60 2.34 -6.85
CA LEU A 319 6.39 3.46 -5.92
C LEU A 319 4.90 3.82 -5.87
N ALA A 320 4.32 3.74 -4.68
CA ALA A 320 2.95 4.16 -4.41
C ALA A 320 2.94 5.61 -3.91
N LEU A 321 2.70 6.57 -4.81
CA LEU A 321 2.78 7.99 -4.50
C LEU A 321 1.55 8.47 -3.72
N SER A 322 1.79 9.03 -2.54
CA SER A 322 0.80 9.78 -1.77
C SER A 322 1.07 11.26 -1.94
N ILE A 323 0.24 11.94 -2.74
CA ILE A 323 0.34 13.37 -3.05
C ILE A 323 -0.84 14.07 -2.37
N PRO A 324 -0.69 14.60 -1.15
CA PRO A 324 -1.82 15.06 -0.33
C PRO A 324 -2.61 16.21 -0.93
N GLN A 325 -1.94 17.09 -1.69
CA GLN A 325 -2.59 18.22 -2.39
C GLN A 325 -3.17 17.84 -3.76
N GLY A 326 -3.01 16.56 -4.18
CA GLY A 326 -3.25 16.16 -5.55
C GLY A 326 -2.16 16.64 -6.52
N ILE A 327 -2.31 16.31 -7.80
CA ILE A 327 -1.38 16.71 -8.86
C ILE A 327 -2.14 16.89 -10.17
N GLN A 328 -1.73 17.89 -10.96
CA GLN A 328 -2.29 18.06 -12.30
C GLN A 328 -1.71 16.99 -13.26
N PRO A 329 -2.47 16.51 -14.25
CA PRO A 329 -2.00 15.47 -15.16
C PRO A 329 -0.69 15.83 -15.88
N ASN A 330 -0.50 17.08 -16.29
CA ASN A 330 0.73 17.53 -16.92
C ASN A 330 1.95 17.47 -15.99
N ASP A 331 1.79 17.89 -14.72
CA ASP A 331 2.86 17.84 -13.72
C ASP A 331 3.19 16.39 -13.37
N LEU A 332 2.18 15.53 -13.34
CA LEU A 332 2.37 14.10 -13.15
C LEU A 332 3.14 13.45 -14.30
N SER A 333 2.82 13.81 -15.55
CA SER A 333 3.58 13.33 -16.72
C SER A 333 5.05 13.77 -16.65
N LEU A 334 5.32 15.04 -16.32
CA LEU A 334 6.68 15.56 -16.16
C LEU A 334 7.44 14.84 -15.02
N LEU A 335 6.76 14.55 -13.92
CA LEU A 335 7.33 13.78 -12.80
C LEU A 335 7.70 12.37 -13.28
N ILE A 336 6.79 11.68 -13.95
CA ILE A 336 6.98 10.33 -14.46
C ILE A 336 8.13 10.27 -15.47
N ASP A 337 8.20 11.24 -16.38
CA ASP A 337 9.25 11.32 -17.42
C ASP A 337 10.65 11.60 -16.81
N SER A 338 10.69 12.19 -15.63
CA SER A 338 11.95 12.48 -14.92
C SER A 338 12.45 11.34 -14.01
N ILE A 339 11.67 10.27 -13.87
CA ILE A 339 12.11 9.05 -13.18
C ILE A 339 12.92 8.22 -14.17
N ASP A 340 14.18 7.95 -13.80
CA ASP A 340 15.03 7.04 -14.56
C ASP A 340 14.47 5.62 -14.39
N ARG A 341 13.89 5.11 -15.44
CA ARG A 341 13.17 3.83 -15.48
C ARG A 341 14.02 2.75 -16.11
#